data_048106b1f096fa14ef8f7f925a793fb0
#
_entry.id   048106b1f096fa14ef8f7f925a793fb0
#
_cell.length_a   1.000
_cell.length_b   1.000
_cell.length_c   1.000
_cell.angle_alpha   90.00
_cell.angle_beta   90.00
_cell.angle_gamma   90.00
#
_symmetry.space_group_name_H-M   'P 1'
#
loop_
_entity.id
_entity.type
_entity.pdbx_description
1 polymer ?
#
loop_
_entity_poly.entity_id
_entity_poly.type
_entity_poly.pdbx_seq_one_letter_code
_entity_poly.pdbx_strand_id
1 'polypeptide(L)'
;SENMLNLLKAVEEMTKSGYMPNYGVEAGQRMVMCQQGKAMIFGKAMPLFENNINKNNAALEANDGTAVENSIPVKYAFLPVPTMDGAAASCFGSVDGMVALRNNKTTDEHLKNVCLFMDYICSGERIAAVDQTLLLEPVCQTGRDAYVSPEGLDEGNVASAARCIGLVVAPPAGVTAEQSAAAKTIMDETIIPKFQALLAGEATAQEVYDAVCAAATEAFGADGCVSGTI
;
A
#
# COMPACT_ATOMS: atom_id res chain seq x y z
N SER A 1 7.97 -18.82 -8.11
CA SER A 1 9.00 -19.30 -7.16
C SER A 1 8.34 -20.09 -6.04
N GLU A 2 9.09 -20.94 -5.38
CA GLU A 2 8.62 -21.72 -4.23
C GLU A 2 8.09 -20.80 -3.10
N ASN A 3 8.73 -19.66 -2.89
CA ASN A 3 8.30 -18.68 -1.91
C ASN A 3 6.89 -18.15 -2.17
N MET A 4 6.53 -17.90 -3.43
CA MET A 4 5.16 -17.49 -3.79
C MET A 4 4.15 -18.60 -3.47
N LEU A 5 4.45 -19.85 -3.79
CA LEU A 5 3.56 -20.96 -3.45
C LEU A 5 3.41 -21.14 -1.94
N ASN A 6 4.50 -21.00 -1.19
CA ASN A 6 4.47 -21.08 0.27
C ASN A 6 3.66 -19.94 0.89
N LEU A 7 3.75 -18.72 0.33
CA LEU A 7 2.91 -17.59 0.74
C LEU A 7 1.42 -17.89 0.48
N LEU A 8 1.08 -18.38 -0.70
CA LEU A 8 -0.30 -18.75 -1.03
C LEU A 8 -0.85 -19.84 -0.10
N LYS A 9 -0.04 -20.85 0.22
CA LYS A 9 -0.40 -21.91 1.20
C LYS A 9 -0.63 -21.34 2.60
N ALA A 10 0.20 -20.38 3.03
CA ALA A 10 0.02 -19.72 4.31
C ALA A 10 -1.30 -18.90 4.35
N VAL A 11 -1.61 -18.18 3.27
CA VAL A 11 -2.89 -17.46 3.14
C VAL A 11 -4.07 -18.42 3.17
N GLU A 12 -4.02 -19.52 2.42
CA GLU A 12 -5.05 -20.57 2.41
C GLU A 12 -5.29 -21.13 3.81
N GLU A 13 -4.22 -21.46 4.53
CA GLU A 13 -4.32 -21.97 5.91
C GLU A 13 -4.90 -20.93 6.87
N MET A 14 -4.43 -19.68 6.80
CA MET A 14 -4.93 -18.60 7.66
C MET A 14 -6.41 -18.32 7.41
N THR A 15 -6.86 -18.41 6.15
CA THR A 15 -8.27 -18.23 5.79
C THR A 15 -9.12 -19.40 6.32
N LYS A 16 -8.68 -20.65 6.12
CA LYS A 16 -9.36 -21.85 6.63
C LYS A 16 -9.46 -21.87 8.17
N SER A 17 -8.42 -21.35 8.82
CA SER A 17 -8.37 -21.26 10.30
C SER A 17 -9.12 -20.04 10.86
N GLY A 18 -9.72 -19.19 10.02
CA GLY A 18 -10.46 -18.00 10.42
C GLY A 18 -9.59 -16.83 10.92
N TYR A 19 -8.28 -16.87 10.69
CA TYR A 19 -7.35 -15.76 11.01
C TYR A 19 -7.36 -14.65 9.96
N MET A 20 -7.84 -14.93 8.76
CA MET A 20 -8.05 -13.96 7.70
C MET A 20 -9.50 -13.96 7.24
N PRO A 21 -10.05 -12.81 6.78
CA PRO A 21 -11.34 -12.78 6.11
C PRO A 21 -11.34 -13.69 4.87
N ASN A 22 -12.44 -14.37 4.63
CA ASN A 22 -12.64 -15.22 3.45
C ASN A 22 -13.17 -14.43 2.23
N TYR A 23 -12.94 -13.14 2.22
CA TYR A 23 -13.32 -12.21 1.16
C TYR A 23 -12.32 -11.06 1.06
N GLY A 24 -12.31 -10.38 -0.08
CA GLY A 24 -11.50 -9.18 -0.27
C GLY A 24 -12.01 -8.02 0.59
N VAL A 25 -11.14 -7.45 1.41
CA VAL A 25 -11.45 -6.28 2.26
C VAL A 25 -11.01 -5.01 1.56
N GLU A 26 -11.92 -4.06 1.38
CA GLU A 26 -11.59 -2.75 0.83
C GLU A 26 -10.68 -1.92 1.74
N ALA A 27 -9.92 -1.00 1.13
CA ALA A 27 -8.92 -0.21 1.85
C ALA A 27 -9.48 0.55 3.08
N GLY A 28 -10.69 1.11 2.97
CA GLY A 28 -11.36 1.82 4.07
C GLY A 28 -11.82 0.88 5.18
N GLN A 29 -12.30 -0.30 4.84
CA GLN A 29 -12.81 -1.28 5.79
C GLN A 29 -11.71 -1.82 6.72
N ARG A 30 -10.46 -1.92 6.27
CA ARG A 30 -9.33 -2.38 7.10
C ARG A 30 -9.17 -1.54 8.36
N MET A 31 -9.26 -0.22 8.23
CA MET A 31 -9.17 0.71 9.35
C MET A 31 -10.33 0.53 10.32
N VAL A 32 -11.55 0.42 9.80
CA VAL A 32 -12.74 0.18 10.62
C VAL A 32 -12.65 -1.13 11.38
N MET A 33 -12.19 -2.20 10.74
CA MET A 33 -11.97 -3.49 11.40
C MET A 33 -10.94 -3.42 12.53
N CYS A 34 -9.85 -2.66 12.32
CA CYS A 34 -8.86 -2.41 13.37
C CYS A 34 -9.47 -1.64 14.54
N GLN A 35 -10.19 -0.55 14.27
CA GLN A 35 -10.86 0.27 15.29
C GLN A 35 -11.94 -0.51 16.05
N GLN A 36 -12.54 -1.51 15.43
CA GLN A 36 -13.52 -2.42 16.07
C GLN A 36 -12.85 -3.61 16.79
N GLY A 37 -11.52 -3.69 16.83
CA GLY A 37 -10.81 -4.83 17.42
C GLY A 37 -10.95 -6.14 16.65
N LYS A 38 -11.46 -6.11 15.41
CA LYS A 38 -11.64 -7.28 14.54
C LYS A 38 -10.40 -7.65 13.73
N ALA A 39 -9.44 -6.74 13.59
CA ALA A 39 -8.15 -6.97 12.94
C ALA A 39 -7.02 -6.49 13.84
N MET A 40 -6.09 -7.38 14.17
CA MET A 40 -4.89 -7.07 14.95
C MET A 40 -3.73 -6.63 14.06
N ILE A 41 -3.67 -7.15 12.84
CA ILE A 41 -2.61 -6.88 11.86
C ILE A 41 -3.27 -6.53 10.54
N PHE A 42 -2.80 -5.46 9.89
CA PHE A 42 -3.19 -5.14 8.53
C PHE A 42 -2.02 -4.52 7.77
N GLY A 43 -1.94 -4.81 6.49
CA GLY A 43 -0.90 -4.27 5.62
C GLY A 43 -1.14 -2.81 5.25
N LYS A 44 -0.10 -2.15 4.75
CA LYS A 44 -0.03 -0.73 4.40
C LYS A 44 -0.15 0.16 5.64
N ALA A 45 0.99 0.42 6.26
CA ALA A 45 1.08 1.31 7.40
C ALA A 45 1.51 2.71 6.94
N MET A 46 0.86 3.71 7.46
CA MET A 46 1.12 5.12 7.20
C MET A 46 0.79 5.91 8.48
N PRO A 47 1.45 7.07 8.72
CA PRO A 47 1.11 7.96 9.83
C PRO A 47 -0.37 8.35 9.86
N LEU A 48 -1.01 8.41 8.69
CA LEU A 48 -2.46 8.63 8.56
C LEU A 48 -3.30 7.62 9.35
N PHE A 49 -2.88 6.36 9.42
CA PHE A 49 -3.63 5.34 10.15
C PHE A 49 -3.55 5.55 11.66
N GLU A 50 -2.39 5.89 12.17
CA GLU A 50 -2.23 6.24 13.58
C GLU A 50 -3.07 7.47 13.95
N ASN A 51 -3.01 8.52 13.15
CA ASN A 51 -3.81 9.73 13.36
C ASN A 51 -5.33 9.43 13.39
N ASN A 52 -5.80 8.58 12.48
CA ASN A 52 -7.22 8.19 12.44
C ASN A 52 -7.62 7.35 13.66
N ILE A 53 -6.75 6.47 14.13
CA ILE A 53 -6.97 5.70 15.35
C ILE A 53 -6.97 6.60 16.57
N ASN A 54 -6.03 7.54 16.68
CA ASN A 54 -5.96 8.49 17.79
C ASN A 54 -7.20 9.40 17.83
N LYS A 55 -7.68 9.88 16.68
CA LYS A 55 -8.94 10.64 16.59
C LYS A 55 -10.14 9.82 17.05
N ASN A 56 -10.23 8.56 16.64
CA ASN A 56 -11.31 7.67 17.07
C ASN A 56 -11.26 7.38 18.57
N ASN A 57 -10.07 7.16 19.13
CA ASN A 57 -9.89 6.98 20.58
C ASN A 57 -10.33 8.24 21.35
N ALA A 58 -9.97 9.43 20.88
CA ALA A 58 -10.40 10.69 21.50
C ALA A 58 -11.92 10.87 21.43
N ALA A 59 -12.56 10.49 20.33
CA ALA A 59 -14.01 10.53 20.18
C ALA A 59 -14.72 9.55 21.13
N LEU A 60 -14.15 8.35 21.32
CA LEU A 60 -14.64 7.38 22.32
C LEU A 60 -14.53 7.93 23.75
N GLU A 61 -13.42 8.54 24.09
CA GLU A 61 -13.19 9.13 25.42
C GLU A 61 -14.14 10.31 25.67
N ALA A 62 -14.31 11.18 24.66
CA ALA A 62 -15.24 12.31 24.73
C ALA A 62 -16.72 11.89 24.72
N ASN A 63 -17.03 10.67 24.26
CA ASN A 63 -18.40 10.17 24.05
C ASN A 63 -19.27 11.16 23.24
N ASP A 64 -18.68 11.75 22.19
CA ASP A 64 -19.30 12.81 21.38
C ASP A 64 -20.15 12.29 20.21
N GLY A 65 -20.25 10.97 20.06
CA GLY A 65 -21.01 10.30 19.00
C GLY A 65 -20.35 10.30 17.62
N THR A 66 -19.09 10.77 17.50
CA THR A 66 -18.35 10.78 16.23
C THR A 66 -17.42 9.58 16.06
N ALA A 67 -17.25 8.77 17.10
CA ALA A 67 -16.46 7.54 17.02
C ALA A 67 -17.08 6.55 16.02
N VAL A 68 -16.22 5.72 15.44
CA VAL A 68 -16.66 4.61 14.57
C VAL A 68 -17.57 3.67 15.36
N GLU A 69 -18.68 3.31 14.77
CA GLU A 69 -19.68 2.42 15.40
C GLU A 69 -19.04 1.10 15.86
N ASN A 70 -19.35 0.69 17.09
CA ASN A 70 -18.80 -0.50 17.75
C ASN A 70 -17.26 -0.52 17.87
N SER A 71 -16.60 0.65 17.80
CA SER A 71 -15.17 0.73 18.00
C SER A 71 -14.78 0.61 19.47
N ILE A 72 -13.53 0.22 19.68
CA ILE A 72 -12.89 0.10 21.00
C ILE A 72 -11.61 0.93 21.00
N PRO A 73 -11.06 1.32 22.16
CA PRO A 73 -9.76 1.96 22.22
C PRO A 73 -8.68 1.02 21.69
N VAL A 74 -7.87 1.50 20.75
CA VAL A 74 -6.81 0.74 20.09
C VAL A 74 -5.49 1.49 20.21
N LYS A 75 -4.41 0.79 20.57
CA LYS A 75 -3.05 1.31 20.45
C LYS A 75 -2.43 0.79 19.15
N TYR A 76 -2.01 1.72 18.29
CA TYR A 76 -1.39 1.41 17.01
C TYR A 76 0.12 1.29 17.15
N ALA A 77 0.69 0.28 16.49
CA ALA A 77 2.14 0.15 16.32
C ALA A 77 2.47 -0.13 14.86
N PHE A 78 3.46 0.60 14.34
CA PHE A 78 3.94 0.45 12.98
C PHE A 78 5.27 -0.29 12.97
N LEU A 79 5.33 -1.42 12.26
CA LEU A 79 6.52 -2.25 12.15
C LEU A 79 6.79 -2.61 10.69
N PRO A 80 8.07 -2.67 10.27
CA PRO A 80 8.40 -3.26 8.97
C PRO A 80 8.02 -4.74 8.97
N VAL A 81 7.58 -5.24 7.81
CA VAL A 81 7.24 -6.66 7.66
C VAL A 81 8.51 -7.50 7.86
N PRO A 82 8.52 -8.45 8.79
CA PRO A 82 9.67 -9.32 9.00
C PRO A 82 9.84 -10.28 7.81
N THR A 83 11.08 -10.61 7.49
CA THR A 83 11.38 -11.71 6.56
C THR A 83 11.44 -13.05 7.30
N MET A 84 11.17 -14.16 6.59
CA MET A 84 11.14 -15.51 7.16
C MET A 84 12.49 -15.94 7.77
N ASP A 85 13.58 -15.44 7.23
CA ASP A 85 14.96 -15.74 7.66
C ASP A 85 15.53 -14.69 8.62
N GLY A 86 14.74 -13.66 8.99
CA GLY A 86 15.20 -12.56 9.83
C GLY A 86 16.15 -11.60 9.13
N ALA A 87 16.32 -11.68 7.82
CA ALA A 87 17.08 -10.71 7.04
C ALA A 87 16.42 -9.32 7.05
N ALA A 88 17.11 -8.33 6.50
CA ALA A 88 16.55 -6.99 6.37
C ALA A 88 15.33 -7.00 5.43
N ALA A 89 14.17 -6.61 5.93
CA ALA A 89 12.97 -6.49 5.12
C ALA A 89 13.17 -5.44 4.02
N SER A 90 12.66 -5.71 2.83
CA SER A 90 12.42 -4.67 1.82
C SER A 90 10.97 -4.22 1.90
N CYS A 91 10.72 -2.94 1.64
CA CYS A 91 9.39 -2.39 1.61
C CYS A 91 8.99 -2.03 0.18
N PHE A 92 7.73 -2.27 -0.15
CA PHE A 92 7.13 -1.69 -1.35
C PHE A 92 6.65 -0.28 -1.00
N GLY A 93 7.05 0.69 -1.80
CA GLY A 93 6.60 2.08 -1.68
C GLY A 93 5.95 2.57 -2.96
N SER A 94 5.07 3.54 -2.84
CA SER A 94 4.50 4.29 -3.97
C SER A 94 4.78 5.76 -3.80
N VAL A 95 4.90 6.47 -4.93
CA VAL A 95 4.98 7.93 -4.96
C VAL A 95 3.66 8.45 -5.50
N ASP A 96 3.00 9.29 -4.73
CA ASP A 96 1.85 10.04 -5.18
C ASP A 96 2.31 11.31 -5.89
N GLY A 97 1.63 11.69 -6.96
CA GLY A 97 2.01 12.83 -7.77
C GLY A 97 0.83 13.49 -8.46
N MET A 98 1.07 14.68 -8.97
CA MET A 98 0.10 15.41 -9.77
C MET A 98 0.35 15.20 -11.25
N VAL A 99 -0.70 15.07 -12.04
CA VAL A 99 -0.63 14.90 -13.49
C VAL A 99 -1.48 15.97 -14.16
N ALA A 100 -0.87 16.71 -15.09
CA ALA A 100 -1.62 17.62 -15.96
C ALA A 100 -2.21 16.84 -17.14
N LEU A 101 -3.52 16.83 -17.27
CA LEU A 101 -4.22 16.17 -18.36
C LEU A 101 -4.65 17.18 -19.42
N ARG A 102 -4.46 16.81 -20.69
CA ARG A 102 -4.92 17.58 -21.84
C ARG A 102 -6.13 16.92 -22.47
N ASN A 103 -7.13 17.72 -22.79
CA ASN A 103 -8.30 17.31 -23.54
C ASN A 103 -8.54 18.26 -24.74
N ASN A 104 -9.59 18.02 -25.53
CA ASN A 104 -9.91 18.77 -26.73
C ASN A 104 -10.30 20.25 -26.48
N LYS A 105 -10.51 20.66 -25.24
CA LYS A 105 -10.83 22.03 -24.82
C LYS A 105 -9.64 22.74 -24.16
N THR A 106 -8.54 22.03 -23.94
CA THR A 106 -7.36 22.58 -23.27
C THR A 106 -6.57 23.45 -24.24
N THR A 107 -6.46 24.75 -23.96
CA THR A 107 -5.60 25.69 -24.69
C THR A 107 -4.15 25.62 -24.18
N ASP A 108 -3.19 26.08 -24.95
CA ASP A 108 -1.79 26.14 -24.52
C ASP A 108 -1.61 27.11 -23.33
N GLU A 109 -2.35 28.20 -23.29
CA GLU A 109 -2.35 29.13 -22.16
C GLU A 109 -2.88 28.46 -20.88
N HIS A 110 -3.98 27.70 -20.98
CA HIS A 110 -4.52 26.95 -19.85
C HIS A 110 -3.48 25.93 -19.35
N LEU A 111 -2.86 25.15 -20.25
CA LEU A 111 -1.85 24.17 -19.88
C LEU A 111 -0.66 24.84 -19.19
N LYS A 112 -0.19 26.00 -19.71
CA LYS A 112 0.86 26.78 -19.07
C LYS A 112 0.51 27.18 -17.64
N ASN A 113 -0.72 27.64 -17.41
CA ASN A 113 -1.18 28.03 -16.07
C ASN A 113 -1.28 26.82 -15.12
N VAL A 114 -1.71 25.67 -15.62
CA VAL A 114 -1.71 24.41 -14.84
C VAL A 114 -0.29 24.01 -14.45
N CYS A 115 0.68 24.06 -15.38
CA CYS A 115 2.08 23.76 -15.06
C CYS A 115 2.66 24.73 -14.02
N LEU A 116 2.39 26.03 -14.16
CA LEU A 116 2.80 27.03 -13.16
C LEU A 116 2.22 26.77 -11.77
N PHE A 117 0.95 26.34 -11.71
CA PHE A 117 0.33 25.93 -10.45
C PHE A 117 1.01 24.67 -9.87
N MET A 118 1.30 23.67 -10.71
CA MET A 118 2.00 22.46 -10.26
C MET A 118 3.40 22.80 -9.74
N ASP A 119 4.17 23.60 -10.45
CA ASP A 119 5.49 24.07 -10.01
C ASP A 119 5.39 24.81 -8.67
N TYR A 120 4.37 25.65 -8.53
CA TYR A 120 4.14 26.40 -7.30
C TYR A 120 3.84 25.47 -6.11
N ILE A 121 2.90 24.51 -6.25
CA ILE A 121 2.47 23.67 -5.14
C ILE A 121 3.48 22.58 -4.80
N CYS A 122 4.24 22.09 -5.79
CA CYS A 122 5.27 21.08 -5.61
C CYS A 122 6.63 21.64 -5.19
N SER A 123 6.74 22.96 -4.97
CA SER A 123 8.01 23.58 -4.58
C SER A 123 8.27 23.47 -3.07
N GLY A 124 9.49 23.05 -2.71
CA GLY A 124 10.12 23.16 -1.39
C GLY A 124 9.17 23.11 -0.17
N GLU A 125 9.06 24.22 0.53
CA GLU A 125 8.24 24.35 1.74
C GLU A 125 6.74 24.12 1.52
N ARG A 126 6.23 24.39 0.30
CA ARG A 126 4.81 24.19 0.01
C ARG A 126 4.43 22.73 -0.09
N ILE A 127 5.29 21.94 -0.74
CA ILE A 127 5.06 20.49 -0.78
C ILE A 127 5.16 19.87 0.63
N ALA A 128 6.06 20.37 1.47
CA ALA A 128 6.14 19.95 2.86
C ALA A 128 4.83 20.22 3.62
N ALA A 129 4.22 21.39 3.44
CA ALA A 129 2.94 21.72 4.07
C ALA A 129 1.77 20.88 3.55
N VAL A 130 1.75 20.58 2.23
CA VAL A 130 0.75 19.69 1.63
C VAL A 130 0.91 18.27 2.18
N ASP A 131 2.12 17.73 2.16
CA ASP A 131 2.41 16.38 2.61
C ASP A 131 2.20 16.22 4.12
N GLN A 132 2.51 17.24 4.92
CA GLN A 132 2.16 17.27 6.34
C GLN A 132 0.65 17.17 6.59
N THR A 133 -0.16 17.85 5.76
CA THR A 133 -1.62 17.77 5.85
C THR A 133 -2.14 16.39 5.46
N LEU A 134 -1.50 15.75 4.48
CA LEU A 134 -1.84 14.41 4.00
C LEU A 134 -1.17 13.30 4.83
N LEU A 135 -0.29 13.65 5.77
CA LEU A 135 0.52 12.72 6.56
C LEU A 135 1.41 11.82 5.68
N LEU A 136 1.96 12.41 4.62
CA LEU A 136 2.90 11.81 3.69
C LEU A 136 4.28 12.45 3.89
N GLU A 137 5.33 11.84 3.36
CA GLU A 137 6.66 12.43 3.33
C GLU A 137 6.99 13.00 1.95
N PRO A 138 7.58 14.23 1.88
CA PRO A 138 7.99 14.79 0.61
C PRO A 138 9.07 13.96 -0.07
N VAL A 139 8.99 13.80 -1.38
CA VAL A 139 10.00 13.08 -2.17
C VAL A 139 11.22 13.92 -2.49
N CYS A 140 11.08 15.25 -2.54
CA CYS A 140 12.21 16.14 -2.81
C CYS A 140 12.96 16.54 -1.54
N GLN A 141 14.29 16.78 -1.66
CA GLN A 141 15.13 17.09 -0.51
C GLN A 141 14.68 18.39 0.21
N THR A 142 14.39 19.45 -0.53
CA THR A 142 13.93 20.72 0.03
C THR A 142 12.59 20.60 0.77
N GLY A 143 11.72 19.73 0.31
CA GLY A 143 10.48 19.39 1.01
C GLY A 143 10.76 18.60 2.30
N ARG A 144 11.64 17.62 2.25
CA ARG A 144 12.04 16.85 3.46
C ARG A 144 12.70 17.73 4.51
N ASP A 145 13.56 18.67 4.10
CA ASP A 145 14.24 19.59 5.02
C ASP A 145 13.25 20.54 5.74
N ALA A 146 12.12 20.85 5.09
CA ALA A 146 11.06 21.69 5.63
C ALA A 146 9.92 20.91 6.32
N TYR A 147 9.91 19.58 6.20
CA TYR A 147 8.86 18.74 6.76
C TYR A 147 8.96 18.62 8.27
N VAL A 148 7.86 18.83 8.95
CA VAL A 148 7.73 18.62 10.39
C VAL A 148 6.73 17.49 10.61
N SER A 149 7.14 16.47 11.37
CA SER A 149 6.24 15.37 11.73
C SER A 149 5.00 15.91 12.43
N PRO A 150 3.79 15.41 12.07
CA PRO A 150 2.56 15.83 12.72
C PRO A 150 2.58 15.57 14.22
N GLU A 151 1.99 16.49 14.99
CA GLU A 151 1.84 16.32 16.44
C GLU A 151 0.89 15.14 16.76
N GLY A 152 1.12 14.51 17.92
CA GLY A 152 0.25 13.46 18.45
C GLY A 152 0.51 12.05 17.90
N LEU A 153 1.55 11.86 17.08
CA LEU A 153 2.03 10.54 16.69
C LEU A 153 3.02 9.98 17.72
N ASP A 154 3.03 8.66 17.87
CA ASP A 154 4.01 7.97 18.73
C ASP A 154 5.40 8.04 18.10
N GLU A 155 6.42 8.43 18.88
CA GLU A 155 7.79 8.58 18.38
C GLU A 155 8.37 7.28 17.83
N GLY A 156 7.99 6.13 18.38
CA GLY A 156 8.38 4.81 17.88
C GLY A 156 7.79 4.52 16.51
N ASN A 157 6.53 4.93 16.26
CA ASN A 157 5.88 4.79 14.96
C ASN A 157 6.52 5.73 13.91
N VAL A 158 6.85 6.95 14.28
CA VAL A 158 7.58 7.90 13.40
C VAL A 158 8.94 7.32 13.02
N ALA A 159 9.71 6.81 13.98
CA ALA A 159 10.99 6.17 13.69
C ALA A 159 10.85 4.91 12.82
N SER A 160 9.81 4.10 13.04
CA SER A 160 9.53 2.92 12.22
C SER A 160 9.13 3.30 10.80
N ALA A 161 8.34 4.36 10.61
CA ALA A 161 7.99 4.88 9.28
C ALA A 161 9.24 5.34 8.52
N ALA A 162 10.09 6.13 9.14
CA ALA A 162 11.35 6.58 8.55
C ALA A 162 12.26 5.40 8.17
N ARG A 163 12.34 4.36 9.02
CA ARG A 163 13.08 3.14 8.72
C ARG A 163 12.50 2.42 7.49
N CYS A 164 11.17 2.30 7.39
CA CYS A 164 10.53 1.65 6.25
C CYS A 164 10.79 2.37 4.93
N ILE A 165 10.83 3.70 4.92
CA ILE A 165 11.20 4.49 3.73
C ILE A 165 12.62 4.13 3.27
N GLY A 166 13.57 3.97 4.19
CA GLY A 166 14.93 3.52 3.88
C GLY A 166 15.02 2.08 3.32
N LEU A 167 13.97 1.28 3.48
CA LEU A 167 13.87 -0.09 2.97
C LEU A 167 13.12 -0.20 1.63
N VAL A 168 12.61 0.91 1.09
CA VAL A 168 11.89 0.92 -0.19
C VAL A 168 12.85 0.57 -1.32
N VAL A 169 12.49 -0.44 -2.09
CA VAL A 169 13.22 -0.83 -3.30
C VAL A 169 12.56 -0.23 -4.54
N ALA A 170 13.41 0.23 -5.45
CA ALA A 170 12.92 0.70 -6.74
C ALA A 170 12.38 -0.48 -7.57
N PRO A 171 11.37 -0.26 -8.42
CA PRO A 171 10.97 -1.27 -9.38
C PRO A 171 12.13 -1.60 -10.33
N PRO A 172 12.14 -2.81 -10.93
CA PRO A 172 13.19 -3.20 -11.87
C PRO A 172 13.36 -2.18 -12.98
N ALA A 173 14.62 -1.79 -13.26
CA ALA A 173 14.93 -0.91 -14.36
C ALA A 173 14.72 -1.62 -15.70
N GLY A 174 14.34 -0.87 -16.74
CA GLY A 174 14.26 -1.39 -18.12
C GLY A 174 12.94 -2.11 -18.45
N VAL A 175 11.94 -2.07 -17.58
CA VAL A 175 10.60 -2.58 -17.90
C VAL A 175 9.96 -1.68 -18.98
N THR A 176 9.56 -2.28 -20.10
CA THR A 176 8.90 -1.54 -21.20
C THR A 176 7.43 -1.27 -20.88
N ALA A 177 6.82 -0.30 -21.57
CA ALA A 177 5.40 -0.03 -21.45
C ALA A 177 4.53 -1.26 -21.81
N GLU A 178 4.96 -2.06 -22.78
CA GLU A 178 4.29 -3.29 -23.20
C GLU A 178 4.35 -4.36 -22.08
N GLN A 179 5.52 -4.55 -21.47
CA GLN A 179 5.66 -5.47 -20.33
C GLN A 179 4.82 -5.01 -19.12
N SER A 180 4.78 -3.71 -18.85
CA SER A 180 3.93 -3.15 -17.79
C SER A 180 2.45 -3.37 -18.06
N ALA A 181 2.01 -3.20 -19.32
CA ALA A 181 0.62 -3.47 -19.71
C ALA A 181 0.27 -4.96 -19.58
N ALA A 182 1.15 -5.85 -20.01
CA ALA A 182 0.97 -7.29 -19.86
C ALA A 182 0.91 -7.71 -18.37
N ALA A 183 1.80 -7.18 -17.53
CA ALA A 183 1.78 -7.43 -16.08
C ALA A 183 0.47 -6.94 -15.44
N LYS A 184 -0.04 -5.78 -15.88
CA LYS A 184 -1.33 -5.27 -15.40
C LYS A 184 -2.48 -6.19 -15.81
N THR A 185 -2.50 -6.69 -17.05
CA THR A 185 -3.51 -7.66 -17.51
C THR A 185 -3.48 -8.93 -16.67
N ILE A 186 -2.30 -9.48 -16.38
CA ILE A 186 -2.16 -10.65 -15.49
C ILE A 186 -2.70 -10.35 -14.09
N MET A 187 -2.40 -9.16 -13.55
CA MET A 187 -2.92 -8.74 -12.26
C MET A 187 -4.45 -8.71 -12.24
N ASP A 188 -5.06 -8.03 -13.22
CA ASP A 188 -6.50 -7.78 -13.24
C ASP A 188 -7.32 -9.03 -13.61
N GLU A 189 -6.82 -9.84 -14.55
CA GLU A 189 -7.58 -10.96 -15.11
C GLU A 189 -7.24 -12.33 -14.51
N THR A 190 -6.08 -12.45 -13.85
CA THR A 190 -5.64 -13.73 -13.27
C THR A 190 -5.40 -13.62 -11.76
N ILE A 191 -4.50 -12.76 -11.31
CA ILE A 191 -4.09 -12.73 -9.90
C ILE A 191 -5.26 -12.37 -9.00
N ILE A 192 -5.92 -11.25 -9.26
CA ILE A 192 -7.02 -10.76 -8.41
C ILE A 192 -8.18 -11.77 -8.35
N PRO A 193 -8.74 -12.26 -9.47
CA PRO A 193 -9.85 -13.21 -9.43
C PRO A 193 -9.46 -14.54 -8.76
N LYS A 194 -8.27 -15.08 -9.07
CA LYS A 194 -7.80 -16.34 -8.48
C LYS A 194 -7.51 -16.21 -6.99
N PHE A 195 -6.95 -15.09 -6.55
CA PHE A 195 -6.74 -14.82 -5.13
C PHE A 195 -8.07 -14.66 -4.38
N GLN A 196 -9.07 -14.03 -4.97
CA GLN A 196 -10.41 -13.96 -4.40
C GLN A 196 -11.04 -15.36 -4.27
N ALA A 197 -10.88 -16.22 -5.27
CA ALA A 197 -11.33 -17.60 -5.20
C ALA A 197 -10.60 -18.40 -4.11
N LEU A 198 -9.29 -18.15 -3.89
CA LEU A 198 -8.53 -18.73 -2.78
C LEU A 198 -9.12 -18.32 -1.41
N LEU A 199 -9.37 -17.03 -1.23
CA LEU A 199 -9.98 -16.52 0.01
C LEU A 199 -11.38 -17.10 0.25
N ALA A 200 -12.18 -17.28 -0.80
CA ALA A 200 -13.50 -17.89 -0.73
C ALA A 200 -13.47 -19.40 -0.51
N GLY A 201 -12.30 -20.04 -0.61
CA GLY A 201 -12.16 -21.50 -0.53
C GLY A 201 -12.59 -22.24 -1.79
N GLU A 202 -12.74 -21.53 -2.91
CA GLU A 202 -13.13 -22.04 -4.22
C GLU A 202 -11.93 -22.48 -5.08
N ALA A 203 -10.71 -22.12 -4.67
CA ALA A 203 -9.45 -22.53 -5.27
C ALA A 203 -8.42 -22.87 -4.19
N THR A 204 -7.48 -23.75 -4.54
CA THR A 204 -6.31 -24.07 -3.71
C THR A 204 -5.14 -23.16 -4.04
N ALA A 205 -4.18 -23.04 -3.11
CA ALA A 205 -2.92 -22.33 -3.32
C ALA A 205 -2.17 -22.81 -4.57
N GLN A 206 -2.20 -24.14 -4.84
CA GLN A 206 -1.55 -24.71 -6.02
C GLN A 206 -2.24 -24.25 -7.32
N GLU A 207 -3.57 -24.29 -7.39
CA GLU A 207 -4.32 -23.85 -8.57
C GLU A 207 -4.10 -22.36 -8.87
N VAL A 208 -4.03 -21.50 -7.85
CA VAL A 208 -3.68 -20.09 -8.02
C VAL A 208 -2.28 -19.92 -8.55
N TYR A 209 -1.32 -20.63 -7.96
CA TYR A 209 0.09 -20.61 -8.39
C TYR A 209 0.24 -21.03 -9.84
N ASP A 210 -0.35 -22.15 -10.23
CA ASP A 210 -0.28 -22.70 -11.58
C ASP A 210 -0.92 -21.75 -12.61
N ALA A 211 -2.06 -21.14 -12.29
CA ALA A 211 -2.72 -20.16 -13.15
C ALA A 211 -1.87 -18.90 -13.39
N VAL A 212 -1.23 -18.39 -12.32
CA VAL A 212 -0.35 -17.21 -12.43
C VAL A 212 0.91 -17.56 -13.23
N CYS A 213 1.51 -18.73 -13.00
CA CYS A 213 2.66 -19.18 -13.78
C CYS A 213 2.33 -19.36 -15.27
N ALA A 214 1.16 -19.93 -15.59
CA ALA A 214 0.71 -20.10 -16.97
C ALA A 214 0.51 -18.73 -17.67
N ALA A 215 -0.20 -17.79 -17.04
CA ALA A 215 -0.42 -16.46 -17.59
C ALA A 215 0.90 -15.67 -17.76
N ALA A 216 1.82 -15.76 -16.81
CA ALA A 216 3.14 -15.14 -16.93
C ALA A 216 3.97 -15.75 -18.07
N THR A 217 3.95 -17.07 -18.21
CA THR A 217 4.66 -17.77 -19.30
C THR A 217 4.09 -17.44 -20.67
N GLU A 218 2.77 -17.32 -20.78
CA GLU A 218 2.10 -16.90 -22.01
C GLU A 218 2.50 -15.47 -22.41
N ALA A 219 2.52 -14.54 -21.45
CA ALA A 219 2.80 -13.12 -21.71
C ALA A 219 4.29 -12.83 -21.95
N PHE A 220 5.19 -13.50 -21.24
CA PHE A 220 6.64 -13.16 -21.23
C PHE A 220 7.53 -14.26 -21.78
N GLY A 221 6.97 -15.41 -22.14
CA GLY A 221 7.75 -16.60 -22.52
C GLY A 221 8.42 -17.30 -21.33
N ALA A 222 8.85 -18.52 -21.51
CA ALA A 222 9.52 -19.30 -20.47
C ALA A 222 10.84 -18.65 -19.99
N ASP A 223 11.59 -18.03 -20.89
CA ASP A 223 12.86 -17.35 -20.58
C ASP A 223 12.64 -15.99 -19.89
N GLY A 224 11.45 -15.40 -20.03
CA GLY A 224 11.05 -14.16 -19.33
C GLY A 224 10.57 -14.38 -17.90
N CYS A 225 10.34 -15.62 -17.51
CA CYS A 225 9.89 -16.01 -16.19
C CYS A 225 11.05 -16.56 -15.36
N VAL A 226 11.57 -15.78 -14.43
CA VAL A 226 12.63 -16.27 -13.53
C VAL A 226 12.03 -17.21 -12.48
N SER A 227 12.36 -18.48 -12.55
CA SER A 227 12.14 -19.44 -11.46
C SER A 227 13.36 -19.41 -10.53
N GLY A 228 13.33 -18.54 -9.54
CA GLY A 228 14.41 -18.44 -8.56
C GLY A 228 13.88 -18.38 -7.14
N THR A 229 14.60 -18.95 -6.21
CA THR A 229 14.57 -18.56 -4.80
C THR A 229 15.19 -17.17 -4.73
N ILE A 230 14.39 -16.16 -4.38
CA ILE A 230 14.90 -14.83 -4.01
C ILE A 230 15.30 -14.89 -2.56
#